data_5ce4dde5a46253e8d90af5b284443b25
#
_entry.id   5ce4dde5a46253e8d90af5b284443b25
#
_cell.length_a   1.000
_cell.length_b   1.000
_cell.length_c   1.000
_cell.angle_alpha   90.00
_cell.angle_beta   90.00
_cell.angle_gamma   90.00
#
_symmetry.space_group_name_H-M   'P 1'
#
loop_
_entity.id
_entity.type
_entity.pdbx_description
1 polymer ?
#
loop_
_entity_poly.entity_id
_entity_poly.type
_entity_poly.pdbx_seq_one_letter_code
_entity_poly.pdbx_strand_id
1 'polypeptide(L)'
;FQDLRYSVPDPHNPKQSLELLKGISGFALPGSITALMGSSGAGKTTLMDVIAGRKTGGKITGKILLNGYEASDLAIRRSTGYCEQMDVHSEAATFREALTFSSFLRQDSSVPATTKYDSVNECIELLGLEDIADQIIRGSSMEQMKRLTIGVELAAQPSVIFLDEPTSGLDARSAKLIMTGVRKVADSGRTIICTIHQPSSDVFALFDSLLLLKRGGETVFFGDLGVNCRNLIDYFEGIAGVSSLPTGYNPATWMLECIGAGVSTGAATADFVEVFKESSTKQLLDANMAKEGITVPSPDFPEMIFGKKRAANSVTQMKFVVTRFIQAYWRT
;
A
#
# COMPACT_ATOMS: atom_id res chain seq x y z
N PHE A 1 -7.77 10.31 -2.40
CA PHE A 1 -6.99 11.48 -2.00
C PHE A 1 -6.98 12.51 -3.10
N GLN A 2 -7.00 13.77 -2.72
CA GLN A 2 -7.22 14.87 -3.65
C GLN A 2 -6.26 16.04 -3.36
N ASP A 3 -5.52 16.48 -4.38
CA ASP A 3 -4.52 17.57 -4.35
C ASP A 3 -3.58 17.49 -3.13
N LEU A 4 -3.07 16.29 -2.84
CA LEU A 4 -2.15 16.12 -1.72
C LEU A 4 -0.83 16.80 -1.98
N ARG A 5 -0.47 17.69 -1.06
CA ARG A 5 0.83 18.38 -1.02
C ARG A 5 1.48 18.13 0.32
N TYR A 6 2.76 17.90 0.30
CA TYR A 6 3.55 17.72 1.51
C TYR A 6 4.85 18.49 1.42
N SER A 7 5.10 19.34 2.40
CA SER A 7 6.31 20.13 2.47
C SER A 7 6.97 20.05 3.84
N VAL A 8 8.29 20.11 3.82
CA VAL A 8 9.13 20.09 5.01
C VAL A 8 10.08 21.31 4.99
N PRO A 9 10.63 21.74 6.14
CA PRO A 9 11.70 22.76 6.13
C PRO A 9 12.88 22.27 5.30
N ASP A 10 13.45 23.12 4.47
CA ASP A 10 14.63 22.78 3.68
C ASP A 10 15.84 22.55 4.64
N PRO A 11 16.51 21.39 4.56
CA PRO A 11 17.68 21.09 5.40
C PRO A 11 18.83 22.11 5.26
N HIS A 12 18.97 22.72 4.08
CA HIS A 12 20.01 23.71 3.79
C HIS A 12 19.59 25.14 4.14
N ASN A 13 18.28 25.42 4.13
CA ASN A 13 17.75 26.73 4.49
C ASN A 13 16.40 26.56 5.23
N PRO A 14 16.39 26.43 6.57
CA PRO A 14 15.18 26.18 7.35
C PRO A 14 14.08 27.24 7.23
N LYS A 15 14.40 28.41 6.66
CA LYS A 15 13.42 29.46 6.37
C LYS A 15 12.64 29.20 5.07
N GLN A 16 13.11 28.29 4.24
CA GLN A 16 12.44 27.85 3.03
C GLN A 16 11.76 26.50 3.24
N SER A 17 10.72 26.25 2.48
CA SER A 17 9.96 25.00 2.50
C SER A 17 10.28 24.21 1.23
N LEU A 18 10.68 22.96 1.38
CA LEU A 18 10.87 22.01 0.30
C LEU A 18 9.57 21.20 0.12
N GLU A 19 8.92 21.34 -1.03
CA GLU A 19 7.73 20.59 -1.38
C GLU A 19 8.13 19.23 -1.96
N LEU A 20 7.74 18.15 -1.25
CA LEU A 20 8.05 16.77 -1.60
C LEU A 20 6.92 16.09 -2.40
N LEU A 21 5.68 16.56 -2.24
CA LEU A 21 4.51 16.12 -3.01
C LEU A 21 3.81 17.37 -3.53
N LYS A 22 3.51 17.39 -4.84
CA LYS A 22 3.04 18.59 -5.55
C LYS A 22 1.66 18.40 -6.17
N GLY A 23 0.64 18.25 -5.33
CA GLY A 23 -0.75 18.19 -5.80
C GLY A 23 -1.12 16.84 -6.41
N ILE A 24 -0.82 15.75 -5.71
CA ILE A 24 -1.09 14.39 -6.18
C ILE A 24 -2.55 14.04 -5.86
N SER A 25 -3.26 13.57 -6.88
CA SER A 25 -4.63 13.05 -6.76
C SER A 25 -4.72 11.62 -7.28
N GLY A 26 -5.60 10.83 -6.67
CA GLY A 26 -5.83 9.44 -7.07
C GLY A 26 -6.83 8.75 -6.15
N PHE A 27 -7.16 7.52 -6.49
CA PHE A 27 -8.07 6.69 -5.71
C PHE A 27 -7.61 5.22 -5.76
N ALA A 28 -8.10 4.43 -4.84
CA ALA A 28 -7.93 2.97 -4.84
C ALA A 28 -9.27 2.33 -4.47
N LEU A 29 -9.64 1.25 -5.15
CA LEU A 29 -10.95 0.61 -5.03
C LEU A 29 -10.87 -0.68 -4.20
N PRO A 30 -11.96 -1.07 -3.53
CA PRO A 30 -12.08 -2.39 -2.93
C PRO A 30 -11.85 -3.50 -3.97
N GLY A 31 -11.18 -4.57 -3.57
CA GLY A 31 -10.86 -5.68 -4.46
C GLY A 31 -9.69 -5.41 -5.42
N SER A 32 -9.02 -4.25 -5.32
CA SER A 32 -7.95 -3.88 -6.24
C SER A 32 -6.60 -3.66 -5.56
N ILE A 33 -5.53 -3.80 -6.34
CA ILE A 33 -4.15 -3.49 -5.96
C ILE A 33 -3.65 -2.33 -6.81
N THR A 34 -3.34 -1.20 -6.18
CA THR A 34 -2.75 -0.04 -6.82
C THR A 34 -1.24 -0.02 -6.58
N ALA A 35 -0.45 -0.03 -7.65
CA ALA A 35 1.00 0.14 -7.58
C ALA A 35 1.38 1.62 -7.43
N LEU A 36 2.29 1.93 -6.51
CA LEU A 36 3.00 3.22 -6.46
C LEU A 36 4.42 3.01 -6.98
N MET A 37 4.71 3.55 -8.15
CA MET A 37 6.02 3.41 -8.79
C MET A 37 6.66 4.77 -9.11
N GLY A 38 7.92 4.74 -9.48
CA GLY A 38 8.70 5.93 -9.83
C GLY A 38 10.15 5.78 -9.41
N SER A 39 10.99 6.70 -9.83
CA SER A 39 12.42 6.73 -9.47
C SER A 39 12.65 6.81 -7.96
N SER A 40 13.88 6.52 -7.54
CA SER A 40 14.29 6.77 -6.15
C SER A 40 14.15 8.28 -5.85
N GLY A 41 13.55 8.58 -4.69
CA GLY A 41 13.27 9.97 -4.30
C GLY A 41 12.06 10.61 -5.02
N ALA A 42 11.23 9.85 -5.73
CA ALA A 42 10.00 10.36 -6.35
C ALA A 42 8.88 10.64 -5.34
N GLY A 43 9.03 10.25 -4.07
CA GLY A 43 8.04 10.51 -3.03
C GLY A 43 7.03 9.38 -2.80
N LYS A 44 7.27 8.17 -3.30
CA LYS A 44 6.36 7.01 -3.15
C LYS A 44 5.99 6.70 -1.70
N THR A 45 7.00 6.35 -0.88
CA THR A 45 6.81 6.08 0.56
C THR A 45 6.28 7.32 1.28
N THR A 46 6.72 8.52 0.89
CA THR A 46 6.20 9.78 1.45
C THR A 46 4.71 9.94 1.20
N LEU A 47 4.24 9.70 -0.03
CA LEU A 47 2.83 9.75 -0.37
C LEU A 47 2.03 8.71 0.42
N MET A 48 2.53 7.48 0.46
CA MET A 48 1.89 6.39 1.20
C MET A 48 1.78 6.70 2.69
N ASP A 49 2.85 7.22 3.31
CA ASP A 49 2.84 7.67 4.70
C ASP A 49 1.87 8.82 4.97
N VAL A 50 1.73 9.78 4.03
CA VAL A 50 0.76 10.87 4.14
C VAL A 50 -0.65 10.32 4.12
N ILE A 51 -0.99 9.44 3.15
CA ILE A 51 -2.33 8.84 3.03
C ILE A 51 -2.64 7.96 4.24
N ALA A 52 -1.66 7.23 4.76
CA ALA A 52 -1.79 6.38 5.94
C ALA A 52 -1.80 7.16 7.27
N GLY A 53 -1.71 8.49 7.25
CA GLY A 53 -1.70 9.33 8.46
C GLY A 53 -0.48 9.11 9.36
N ARG A 54 0.66 8.67 8.79
CA ARG A 54 1.89 8.36 9.54
C ARG A 54 2.86 9.54 9.64
N LYS A 55 2.72 10.56 8.80
CA LYS A 55 3.55 11.77 8.86
C LYS A 55 3.09 12.65 10.02
N THR A 56 4.01 12.88 10.98
CA THR A 56 3.76 13.70 12.18
C THR A 56 4.40 15.08 12.09
N GLY A 57 5.31 15.31 11.14
CA GLY A 57 5.98 16.58 10.90
C GLY A 57 5.72 17.10 9.49
N GLY A 58 6.13 18.34 9.21
CA GLY A 58 5.89 19.00 7.93
C GLY A 58 4.47 19.58 7.82
N LYS A 59 4.14 20.11 6.64
CA LYS A 59 2.82 20.66 6.33
C LYS A 59 2.17 19.81 5.24
N ILE A 60 1.02 19.23 5.56
CA ILE A 60 0.16 18.49 4.64
C ILE A 60 -1.01 19.38 4.26
N THR A 61 -1.35 19.44 2.97
CA THR A 61 -2.58 20.06 2.44
C THR A 61 -3.22 19.14 1.42
N GLY A 62 -4.48 19.42 1.06
CA GLY A 62 -5.31 18.50 0.26
C GLY A 62 -6.22 17.67 1.15
N LYS A 63 -6.87 16.66 0.56
CA LYS A 63 -7.86 15.83 1.26
C LYS A 63 -7.55 14.34 1.14
N ILE A 64 -7.75 13.62 2.23
CA ILE A 64 -7.79 12.16 2.26
C ILE A 64 -9.23 11.77 2.57
N LEU A 65 -9.80 10.92 1.72
CA LEU A 65 -11.19 10.53 1.82
C LEU A 65 -11.31 9.02 1.94
N LEU A 66 -12.26 8.58 2.77
CA LEU A 66 -12.72 7.19 2.86
C LEU A 66 -14.21 7.16 2.51
N ASN A 67 -14.58 6.38 1.50
CA ASN A 67 -15.97 6.32 1.00
C ASN A 67 -16.56 7.69 0.58
N GLY A 68 -15.71 8.59 0.10
CA GLY A 68 -16.13 9.95 -0.29
C GLY A 68 -16.22 10.96 0.87
N TYR A 69 -16.05 10.54 2.11
CA TYR A 69 -16.03 11.41 3.29
C TYR A 69 -14.60 11.76 3.70
N GLU A 70 -14.39 12.99 4.16
CA GLU A 70 -13.09 13.43 4.66
C GLU A 70 -12.71 12.60 5.90
N ALA A 71 -11.59 11.90 5.84
CA ALA A 71 -11.20 10.94 6.85
C ALA A 71 -10.57 11.63 8.06
N SER A 72 -11.10 11.36 9.25
CA SER A 72 -10.42 11.74 10.49
C SER A 72 -9.17 10.88 10.73
N ASP A 73 -8.18 11.40 11.47
CA ASP A 73 -6.99 10.63 11.88
C ASP A 73 -7.35 9.30 12.53
N LEU A 74 -8.43 9.27 13.30
CA LEU A 74 -8.90 8.07 13.96
C LEU A 74 -9.47 7.07 12.95
N ALA A 75 -10.25 7.55 11.97
CA ALA A 75 -10.78 6.71 10.90
C ALA A 75 -9.64 6.07 10.10
N ILE A 76 -8.65 6.86 9.69
CA ILE A 76 -7.47 6.33 8.98
C ILE A 76 -6.79 5.24 9.81
N ARG A 77 -6.42 5.51 11.07
CA ARG A 77 -5.70 4.55 11.93
C ARG A 77 -6.47 3.28 12.26
N ARG A 78 -7.80 3.33 12.27
CA ARG A 78 -8.64 2.19 12.62
C ARG A 78 -9.05 1.36 11.40
N SER A 79 -9.11 1.96 10.22
CA SER A 79 -9.50 1.30 8.97
C SER A 79 -8.32 0.84 8.12
N THR A 80 -7.09 1.24 8.46
CA THR A 80 -5.92 0.91 7.66
C THR A 80 -4.93 0.00 8.37
N GLY A 81 -4.26 -0.86 7.61
CA GLY A 81 -3.06 -1.60 7.99
C GLY A 81 -1.85 -1.07 7.23
N TYR A 82 -0.67 -1.11 7.83
CA TYR A 82 0.56 -0.64 7.20
C TYR A 82 1.70 -1.64 7.43
N CYS A 83 2.13 -2.29 6.37
CA CYS A 83 3.27 -3.20 6.37
C CYS A 83 4.53 -2.43 5.99
N GLU A 84 5.46 -2.30 6.93
CA GLU A 84 6.75 -1.66 6.69
C GLU A 84 7.68 -2.56 5.87
N GLN A 85 8.67 -1.98 5.22
CA GLN A 85 9.68 -2.71 4.46
C GLN A 85 10.41 -3.73 5.35
N MET A 86 10.71 -3.36 6.59
CA MET A 86 11.28 -4.24 7.62
C MET A 86 10.44 -4.14 8.88
N ASP A 87 9.89 -5.26 9.34
CA ASP A 87 9.12 -5.33 10.57
C ASP A 87 9.78 -6.26 11.59
N VAL A 88 9.54 -6.00 12.87
CA VAL A 88 10.12 -6.74 13.98
C VAL A 88 9.04 -7.54 14.68
N HIS A 89 9.16 -8.85 14.62
CA HIS A 89 8.25 -9.77 15.31
C HIS A 89 8.90 -10.39 16.54
N SER A 90 8.06 -10.84 17.48
CA SER A 90 8.54 -11.57 18.66
C SER A 90 9.02 -12.97 18.25
N GLU A 91 10.32 -13.21 18.27
CA GLU A 91 10.91 -14.48 17.87
C GLU A 91 10.45 -15.69 18.69
N ALA A 92 9.97 -15.46 19.92
CA ALA A 92 9.48 -16.51 20.81
C ALA A 92 8.00 -16.86 20.61
N ALA A 93 7.28 -16.09 19.79
CA ALA A 93 5.89 -16.38 19.43
C ALA A 93 5.80 -17.36 18.25
N THR A 94 4.68 -18.05 18.12
CA THR A 94 4.32 -18.72 16.88
C THR A 94 3.66 -17.76 15.90
N PHE A 95 3.57 -18.12 14.62
CA PHE A 95 2.84 -17.33 13.62
C PHE A 95 1.40 -17.08 14.04
N ARG A 96 0.69 -18.15 14.45
CA ARG A 96 -0.70 -18.06 14.96
C ARG A 96 -0.82 -17.14 16.17
N GLU A 97 0.10 -17.21 17.11
CA GLU A 97 0.10 -16.34 18.30
C GLU A 97 0.27 -14.87 17.94
N ALA A 98 1.16 -14.55 16.98
CA ALA A 98 1.37 -13.18 16.51
C ALA A 98 0.11 -12.62 15.82
N LEU A 99 -0.53 -13.41 14.96
CA LEU A 99 -1.79 -13.05 14.31
C LEU A 99 -2.92 -12.87 15.33
N THR A 100 -3.04 -13.79 16.29
CA THR A 100 -4.04 -13.74 17.37
C THR A 100 -3.85 -12.50 18.22
N PHE A 101 -2.62 -12.17 18.57
CA PHE A 101 -2.29 -10.96 19.33
C PHE A 101 -2.77 -9.69 18.59
N SER A 102 -2.49 -9.57 17.30
CA SER A 102 -2.95 -8.45 16.49
C SER A 102 -4.48 -8.39 16.41
N SER A 103 -5.14 -9.52 16.10
CA SER A 103 -6.59 -9.62 15.98
C SER A 103 -7.30 -9.15 17.26
N PHE A 104 -6.88 -9.65 18.42
CA PHE A 104 -7.55 -9.32 19.68
C PHE A 104 -7.28 -7.89 20.18
N LEU A 105 -6.15 -7.29 19.81
CA LEU A 105 -5.84 -5.93 20.24
C LEU A 105 -6.35 -4.85 19.28
N ARG A 106 -6.52 -5.17 18.01
CA ARG A 106 -6.85 -4.17 16.97
C ARG A 106 -8.29 -4.27 16.45
N GLN A 107 -8.94 -5.41 16.55
CA GLN A 107 -10.38 -5.50 16.28
C GLN A 107 -11.18 -4.98 17.48
N ASP A 108 -12.37 -4.42 17.20
CA ASP A 108 -13.22 -3.83 18.23
C ASP A 108 -13.59 -4.85 19.32
N SER A 109 -13.77 -4.37 20.55
CA SER A 109 -14.14 -5.19 21.69
C SER A 109 -15.54 -5.82 21.57
N SER A 110 -16.41 -5.28 20.73
CA SER A 110 -17.74 -5.82 20.43
C SER A 110 -17.71 -7.06 19.52
N VAL A 111 -16.60 -7.25 18.77
CA VAL A 111 -16.45 -8.43 17.89
C VAL A 111 -16.25 -9.68 18.75
N PRO A 112 -17.06 -10.75 18.54
CA PRO A 112 -16.94 -12.00 19.30
C PRO A 112 -15.54 -12.64 19.16
N ALA A 113 -15.09 -13.34 20.20
CA ALA A 113 -13.80 -14.02 20.18
C ALA A 113 -13.72 -15.09 19.06
N THR A 114 -14.80 -15.80 18.78
CA THR A 114 -14.88 -16.76 17.66
C THR A 114 -14.55 -16.10 16.34
N THR A 115 -15.21 -14.99 16.02
CA THR A 115 -14.96 -14.22 14.78
C THR A 115 -13.51 -13.72 14.69
N LYS A 116 -12.90 -13.37 15.82
CA LYS A 116 -11.47 -12.97 15.85
C LYS A 116 -10.54 -14.15 15.53
N TYR A 117 -10.85 -15.35 16.01
CA TYR A 117 -10.12 -16.56 15.64
C TYR A 117 -10.36 -16.95 14.18
N ASP A 118 -11.60 -16.80 13.67
CA ASP A 118 -11.90 -17.03 12.25
C ASP A 118 -11.08 -16.10 11.36
N SER A 119 -10.95 -14.82 11.74
CA SER A 119 -10.07 -13.86 11.04
C SER A 119 -8.60 -14.30 11.05
N VAL A 120 -8.12 -14.90 12.13
CA VAL A 120 -6.73 -15.44 12.18
C VAL A 120 -6.57 -16.63 11.23
N ASN A 121 -7.54 -17.53 11.19
CA ASN A 121 -7.51 -18.68 10.27
C ASN A 121 -7.61 -18.23 8.81
N GLU A 122 -8.46 -17.25 8.50
CA GLU A 122 -8.51 -16.60 7.17
C GLU A 122 -7.15 -16.04 6.76
N CYS A 123 -6.45 -15.34 7.66
CA CYS A 123 -5.11 -14.81 7.37
C CYS A 123 -4.10 -15.91 7.07
N ILE A 124 -4.13 -17.00 7.83
CA ILE A 124 -3.25 -18.16 7.64
C ILE A 124 -3.47 -18.77 6.27
N GLU A 125 -4.73 -18.99 5.87
CA GLU A 125 -5.11 -19.58 4.58
C GLU A 125 -4.76 -18.66 3.40
N LEU A 126 -5.15 -17.38 3.45
CA LEU A 126 -4.89 -16.42 2.37
C LEU A 126 -3.39 -16.27 2.07
N LEU A 127 -2.56 -16.35 3.10
CA LEU A 127 -1.12 -16.14 3.00
C LEU A 127 -0.31 -17.46 2.90
N GLY A 128 -0.99 -18.62 2.89
CA GLY A 128 -0.33 -19.93 2.78
C GLY A 128 0.63 -20.20 3.95
N LEU A 129 0.16 -19.96 5.17
CA LEU A 129 0.94 -20.13 6.40
C LEU A 129 0.54 -21.39 7.19
N GLU A 130 -0.31 -22.28 6.63
CA GLU A 130 -0.91 -23.40 7.34
C GLU A 130 0.14 -24.34 7.93
N ASP A 131 1.14 -24.72 7.16
CA ASP A 131 2.18 -25.67 7.57
C ASP A 131 3.11 -25.12 8.67
N ILE A 132 3.17 -23.81 8.83
CA ILE A 132 4.07 -23.13 9.77
C ILE A 132 3.33 -22.34 10.86
N ALA A 133 1.99 -22.38 10.86
CA ALA A 133 1.17 -21.56 11.74
C ALA A 133 1.52 -21.71 13.23
N ASP A 134 1.83 -22.91 13.65
CA ASP A 134 2.15 -23.25 15.05
C ASP A 134 3.66 -23.40 15.31
N GLN A 135 4.51 -23.08 14.30
CA GLN A 135 5.96 -23.01 14.46
C GLN A 135 6.39 -21.66 15.07
N ILE A 136 7.48 -21.69 15.82
CA ILE A 136 8.10 -20.49 16.42
C ILE A 136 8.72 -19.64 15.29
N ILE A 137 8.55 -18.32 15.38
CA ILE A 137 9.02 -17.35 14.38
C ILE A 137 10.56 -17.32 14.26
N ARG A 138 11.29 -17.62 15.34
CA ARG A 138 12.76 -17.66 15.33
C ARG A 138 13.29 -18.57 14.24
N GLY A 139 14.20 -18.04 13.41
CA GLY A 139 14.82 -18.79 12.32
C GLY A 139 14.00 -18.89 11.04
N SER A 140 12.86 -18.21 10.97
CA SER A 140 12.05 -18.15 9.76
C SER A 140 12.75 -17.42 8.61
N SER A 141 12.44 -17.81 7.37
CA SER A 141 12.97 -17.15 6.17
C SER A 141 12.42 -15.74 6.00
N MET A 142 13.11 -14.91 5.21
CA MET A 142 12.67 -13.55 4.86
C MET A 142 11.25 -13.55 4.24
N GLU A 143 10.97 -14.50 3.36
CA GLU A 143 9.68 -14.70 2.73
C GLU A 143 8.58 -14.98 3.77
N GLN A 144 8.83 -15.90 4.71
CA GLN A 144 7.90 -16.24 5.79
C GLN A 144 7.64 -15.02 6.70
N MET A 145 8.69 -14.24 7.01
CA MET A 145 8.57 -13.00 7.80
C MET A 145 7.74 -11.95 7.09
N LYS A 146 7.91 -11.76 5.78
CA LYS A 146 7.10 -10.85 4.98
C LYS A 146 5.61 -11.26 4.97
N ARG A 147 5.32 -12.55 4.80
CA ARG A 147 3.94 -13.07 4.89
C ARG A 147 3.35 -12.85 6.28
N LEU A 148 4.14 -13.07 7.33
CA LEU A 148 3.73 -12.78 8.70
C LEU A 148 3.38 -11.30 8.92
N THR A 149 4.22 -10.38 8.44
CA THR A 149 3.97 -8.94 8.54
C THR A 149 2.64 -8.57 7.89
N ILE A 150 2.38 -9.06 6.68
CA ILE A 150 1.10 -8.84 6.01
C ILE A 150 -0.06 -9.45 6.82
N GLY A 151 0.13 -10.66 7.34
CA GLY A 151 -0.87 -11.35 8.15
C GLY A 151 -1.20 -10.63 9.46
N VAL A 152 -0.21 -10.08 10.13
CA VAL A 152 -0.39 -9.30 11.38
C VAL A 152 -1.25 -8.05 11.12
N GLU A 153 -1.02 -7.36 10.00
CA GLU A 153 -1.85 -6.24 9.61
C GLU A 153 -3.26 -6.69 9.19
N LEU A 154 -3.36 -7.75 8.40
CA LEU A 154 -4.63 -8.32 7.92
C LEU A 154 -5.50 -8.84 9.07
N ALA A 155 -4.92 -9.43 10.12
CA ALA A 155 -5.64 -9.95 11.29
C ALA A 155 -6.41 -8.86 12.06
N ALA A 156 -6.06 -7.60 11.88
CA ALA A 156 -6.83 -6.47 12.40
C ALA A 156 -8.09 -6.16 11.60
N GLN A 157 -8.33 -6.85 10.48
CA GLN A 157 -9.45 -6.67 9.54
C GLN A 157 -9.53 -5.22 8.99
N PRO A 158 -8.43 -4.66 8.46
CA PRO A 158 -8.47 -3.33 7.86
C PRO A 158 -9.22 -3.36 6.52
N SER A 159 -9.83 -2.21 6.16
CA SER A 159 -10.41 -2.00 4.83
C SER A 159 -9.36 -1.67 3.78
N VAL A 160 -8.28 -0.98 4.19
CA VAL A 160 -7.17 -0.58 3.32
C VAL A 160 -5.85 -1.10 3.89
N ILE A 161 -5.01 -1.67 3.04
CA ILE A 161 -3.68 -2.15 3.43
C ILE A 161 -2.62 -1.44 2.59
N PHE A 162 -1.67 -0.84 3.27
CA PHE A 162 -0.47 -0.24 2.68
C PHE A 162 0.69 -1.22 2.79
N LEU A 163 1.37 -1.47 1.68
CA LEU A 163 2.54 -2.35 1.61
C LEU A 163 3.75 -1.56 1.12
N ASP A 164 4.76 -1.38 1.97
CA ASP A 164 5.99 -0.69 1.58
C ASP A 164 7.04 -1.69 1.12
N GLU A 165 7.25 -1.75 -0.19
CA GLU A 165 8.20 -2.64 -0.87
C GLU A 165 8.15 -4.11 -0.36
N PRO A 166 6.99 -4.79 -0.41
CA PRO A 166 6.82 -6.12 0.17
C PRO A 166 7.71 -7.19 -0.47
N THR A 167 8.25 -6.93 -1.66
CA THR A 167 9.12 -7.85 -2.41
C THR A 167 10.61 -7.52 -2.31
N SER A 168 10.96 -6.47 -1.59
CA SER A 168 12.37 -6.06 -1.43
C SER A 168 13.20 -7.13 -0.72
N GLY A 169 14.38 -7.43 -1.28
CA GLY A 169 15.29 -8.43 -0.75
C GLY A 169 14.92 -9.89 -1.05
N LEU A 170 13.92 -10.13 -1.89
CA LEU A 170 13.47 -11.48 -2.26
C LEU A 170 13.86 -11.85 -3.68
N ASP A 171 14.01 -13.14 -3.93
CA ASP A 171 14.12 -13.68 -5.28
C ASP A 171 12.76 -13.60 -6.03
N ALA A 172 12.80 -13.80 -7.35
CA ALA A 172 11.63 -13.66 -8.21
C ALA A 172 10.48 -14.63 -7.83
N ARG A 173 10.82 -15.86 -7.36
CA ARG A 173 9.83 -16.86 -6.96
C ARG A 173 9.13 -16.44 -5.67
N SER A 174 9.89 -16.07 -4.66
CA SER A 174 9.36 -15.59 -3.37
C SER A 174 8.56 -14.31 -3.53
N ALA A 175 9.03 -13.37 -4.36
CA ALA A 175 8.29 -12.15 -4.68
C ALA A 175 6.93 -12.46 -5.32
N LYS A 176 6.88 -13.38 -6.30
CA LYS A 176 5.64 -13.82 -6.93
C LYS A 176 4.71 -14.50 -5.94
N LEU A 177 5.24 -15.35 -5.05
CA LEU A 177 4.44 -16.04 -4.02
C LEU A 177 3.76 -15.04 -3.07
N ILE A 178 4.52 -14.05 -2.57
CA ILE A 178 3.97 -13.00 -1.71
C ILE A 178 2.89 -12.21 -2.44
N MET A 179 3.17 -11.74 -3.65
CA MET A 179 2.20 -10.92 -4.40
C MET A 179 0.96 -11.71 -4.82
N THR A 180 1.07 -13.03 -5.02
CA THR A 180 -0.09 -13.91 -5.21
C THR A 180 -0.95 -13.97 -3.93
N GLY A 181 -0.33 -14.04 -2.76
CA GLY A 181 -1.05 -13.92 -1.48
C GLY A 181 -1.74 -12.56 -1.33
N VAL A 182 -1.03 -11.48 -1.65
CA VAL A 182 -1.58 -10.10 -1.66
C VAL A 182 -2.78 -10.00 -2.63
N ARG A 183 -2.73 -10.66 -3.80
CA ARG A 183 -3.86 -10.69 -4.73
C ARG A 183 -5.09 -11.35 -4.11
N LYS A 184 -4.93 -12.50 -3.44
CA LYS A 184 -6.02 -13.16 -2.73
C LYS A 184 -6.62 -12.26 -1.63
N VAL A 185 -5.75 -11.52 -0.91
CA VAL A 185 -6.20 -10.54 0.10
C VAL A 185 -7.02 -9.42 -0.54
N ALA A 186 -6.62 -8.89 -1.69
CA ALA A 186 -7.42 -7.91 -2.42
C ALA A 186 -8.74 -8.51 -2.90
N ASP A 187 -8.72 -9.71 -3.49
CA ASP A 187 -9.91 -10.41 -3.99
C ASP A 187 -10.95 -10.69 -2.90
N SER A 188 -10.53 -10.74 -1.63
CA SER A 188 -11.45 -10.81 -0.47
C SER A 188 -12.15 -9.47 -0.15
N GLY A 189 -12.00 -8.45 -1.01
CA GLY A 189 -12.70 -7.16 -0.94
C GLY A 189 -11.91 -6.03 -0.28
N ARG A 190 -10.63 -6.22 0.02
CA ARG A 190 -9.77 -5.19 0.63
C ARG A 190 -9.13 -4.31 -0.45
N THR A 191 -8.90 -3.05 -0.11
CA THR A 191 -8.16 -2.11 -0.96
C THR A 191 -6.68 -2.19 -0.63
N ILE A 192 -5.82 -2.38 -1.63
CA ILE A 192 -4.37 -2.47 -1.42
C ILE A 192 -3.65 -1.38 -2.18
N ILE A 193 -2.76 -0.67 -1.50
CA ILE A 193 -1.82 0.30 -2.09
C ILE A 193 -0.41 -0.18 -1.76
N CYS A 194 0.39 -0.41 -2.81
CA CYS A 194 1.68 -1.06 -2.68
C CYS A 194 2.78 -0.25 -3.36
N THR A 195 3.81 0.17 -2.63
CA THR A 195 5.03 0.65 -3.28
C THR A 195 5.80 -0.56 -3.81
N ILE A 196 6.28 -0.46 -5.04
CA ILE A 196 7.06 -1.53 -5.64
C ILE A 196 8.19 -0.95 -6.48
N HIS A 197 9.36 -1.61 -6.40
CA HIS A 197 10.54 -1.22 -7.12
C HIS A 197 10.93 -2.31 -8.13
N GLN A 198 10.92 -1.99 -9.44
CA GLN A 198 11.31 -2.88 -10.54
C GLN A 198 10.72 -4.30 -10.45
N PRO A 199 9.40 -4.47 -10.45
CA PRO A 199 8.78 -5.80 -10.40
C PRO A 199 9.09 -6.60 -11.66
N SER A 200 9.12 -7.94 -11.55
CA SER A 200 9.08 -8.80 -12.73
C SER A 200 7.75 -8.65 -13.47
N SER A 201 7.69 -9.03 -14.76
CA SER A 201 6.45 -8.98 -15.54
C SER A 201 5.32 -9.76 -14.88
N ASP A 202 5.60 -10.92 -14.30
CA ASP A 202 4.62 -11.75 -13.59
C ASP A 202 4.06 -11.07 -12.34
N VAL A 203 4.90 -10.35 -11.60
CA VAL A 203 4.48 -9.58 -10.43
C VAL A 203 3.70 -8.34 -10.86
N PHE A 204 4.14 -7.66 -11.91
CA PHE A 204 3.47 -6.46 -12.40
C PHE A 204 2.07 -6.75 -12.95
N ALA A 205 1.86 -7.91 -13.54
CA ALA A 205 0.56 -8.36 -14.02
C ALA A 205 -0.49 -8.60 -12.92
N LEU A 206 -0.10 -8.61 -11.64
CA LEU A 206 -1.02 -8.76 -10.51
C LEU A 206 -1.65 -7.44 -10.05
N PHE A 207 -1.17 -6.31 -10.56
CA PHE A 207 -1.70 -5.00 -10.23
C PHE A 207 -2.85 -4.61 -11.17
N ASP A 208 -3.84 -3.92 -10.60
CA ASP A 208 -4.99 -3.39 -11.36
C ASP A 208 -4.70 -1.97 -11.86
N SER A 209 -4.12 -1.13 -11.01
CA SER A 209 -3.88 0.29 -11.28
C SER A 209 -2.46 0.70 -10.93
N LEU A 210 -2.01 1.77 -11.55
CA LEU A 210 -0.68 2.34 -11.33
C LEU A 210 -0.78 3.85 -11.07
N LEU A 211 -0.08 4.31 -10.03
CA LEU A 211 0.33 5.70 -9.86
C LEU A 211 1.84 5.80 -10.07
N LEU A 212 2.25 6.48 -11.12
CA LEU A 212 3.66 6.69 -11.45
C LEU A 212 4.07 8.13 -11.11
N LEU A 213 5.10 8.25 -10.29
CA LEU A 213 5.65 9.53 -9.85
C LEU A 213 7.02 9.80 -10.48
N LYS A 214 7.23 11.03 -10.92
CA LYS A 214 8.54 11.56 -11.29
C LYS A 214 9.27 12.07 -10.05
N ARG A 215 10.60 12.09 -10.11
CA ARG A 215 11.43 12.73 -9.07
C ARG A 215 10.97 14.18 -8.87
N GLY A 216 10.69 14.55 -7.62
CA GLY A 216 10.14 15.86 -7.27
C GLY A 216 8.65 15.83 -6.90
N GLY A 217 8.03 14.64 -6.80
CA GLY A 217 6.69 14.48 -6.25
C GLY A 217 5.57 14.91 -7.19
N GLU A 218 5.70 14.64 -8.48
CA GLU A 218 4.71 14.98 -9.52
C GLU A 218 4.22 13.70 -10.22
N THR A 219 2.94 13.68 -10.60
CA THR A 219 2.31 12.54 -11.28
C THR A 219 2.66 12.55 -12.77
N VAL A 220 3.06 11.38 -13.28
CA VAL A 220 3.34 11.13 -14.70
C VAL A 220 2.26 10.26 -15.33
N PHE A 221 1.65 9.39 -14.54
CA PHE A 221 0.57 8.51 -14.97
C PHE A 221 -0.26 8.12 -13.74
N PHE A 222 -1.57 8.07 -13.90
CA PHE A 222 -2.50 7.41 -12.99
C PHE A 222 -3.61 6.76 -13.79
N GLY A 223 -3.80 5.47 -13.62
CA GLY A 223 -4.90 4.77 -14.27
C GLY A 223 -4.85 3.25 -14.10
N ASP A 224 -5.89 2.62 -14.60
CA ASP A 224 -6.00 1.17 -14.74
C ASP A 224 -4.95 0.69 -15.76
N LEU A 225 -4.25 -0.40 -15.45
CA LEU A 225 -3.25 -0.98 -16.32
C LEU A 225 -3.88 -1.67 -17.55
N GLY A 226 -5.10 -2.16 -17.42
CA GLY A 226 -5.77 -2.95 -18.43
C GLY A 226 -5.18 -4.33 -18.63
N VAL A 227 -5.78 -5.11 -19.51
CA VAL A 227 -5.30 -6.46 -19.84
C VAL A 227 -3.91 -6.39 -20.46
N ASN A 228 -2.96 -7.14 -19.88
CA ASN A 228 -1.55 -7.12 -20.29
C ASN A 228 -0.91 -5.71 -20.29
N CYS A 229 -1.31 -4.85 -19.37
CA CYS A 229 -0.83 -3.47 -19.26
C CYS A 229 -1.10 -2.59 -20.49
N ARG A 230 -2.14 -2.92 -21.29
CA ARG A 230 -2.38 -2.26 -22.57
C ARG A 230 -2.64 -0.76 -22.43
N ASN A 231 -3.39 -0.35 -21.40
CA ASN A 231 -3.69 1.06 -21.18
C ASN A 231 -2.41 1.88 -20.88
N LEU A 232 -1.49 1.30 -20.13
CA LEU A 232 -0.18 1.91 -19.83
C LEU A 232 0.67 2.02 -21.11
N ILE A 233 0.73 0.93 -21.89
CA ILE A 233 1.54 0.87 -23.13
C ILE A 233 1.02 1.88 -24.12
N ASP A 234 -0.29 1.91 -24.41
CA ASP A 234 -0.91 2.84 -25.34
C ASP A 234 -0.71 4.30 -24.94
N TYR A 235 -0.77 4.59 -23.62
CA TYR A 235 -0.48 5.93 -23.11
C TYR A 235 0.95 6.38 -23.45
N PHE A 236 1.95 5.56 -23.13
CA PHE A 236 3.34 5.92 -23.36
C PHE A 236 3.72 5.92 -24.85
N GLU A 237 3.26 4.95 -25.63
CA GLU A 237 3.50 4.89 -27.09
C GLU A 237 2.85 6.06 -27.83
N GLY A 238 1.79 6.66 -27.29
CA GLY A 238 1.17 7.87 -27.81
C GLY A 238 2.00 9.15 -27.60
N ILE A 239 3.07 9.11 -26.80
CA ILE A 239 3.90 10.29 -26.51
C ILE A 239 5.02 10.42 -27.55
N ALA A 240 5.12 11.59 -28.17
CA ALA A 240 6.15 11.84 -29.18
C ALA A 240 7.57 11.64 -28.61
N GLY A 241 8.38 10.85 -29.29
CA GLY A 241 9.76 10.54 -28.92
C GLY A 241 9.90 9.33 -27.97
N VAL A 242 8.82 8.69 -27.57
CA VAL A 242 8.84 7.41 -26.85
C VAL A 242 8.89 6.26 -27.87
N SER A 243 9.85 5.35 -27.69
CA SER A 243 9.95 4.14 -28.52
C SER A 243 8.94 3.09 -28.08
N SER A 244 8.38 2.33 -29.03
CA SER A 244 7.46 1.26 -28.73
C SER A 244 8.08 0.19 -27.82
N LEU A 245 7.22 -0.46 -27.01
CA LEU A 245 7.63 -1.55 -26.12
C LEU A 245 8.18 -2.72 -26.93
N PRO A 246 9.44 -3.12 -26.73
CA PRO A 246 10.00 -4.29 -27.44
C PRO A 246 9.27 -5.58 -27.04
N THR A 247 9.10 -6.48 -28.01
CA THR A 247 8.44 -7.78 -27.77
C THR A 247 9.12 -8.56 -26.66
N GLY A 248 8.35 -8.97 -25.65
CA GLY A 248 8.86 -9.73 -24.49
C GLY A 248 9.58 -8.88 -23.44
N TYR A 249 9.64 -7.56 -23.62
CA TYR A 249 10.23 -6.68 -22.62
C TYR A 249 9.24 -6.39 -21.48
N ASN A 250 9.76 -6.14 -20.29
CA ASN A 250 8.94 -5.86 -19.10
C ASN A 250 8.34 -4.44 -19.17
N PRO A 251 7.01 -4.29 -19.22
CA PRO A 251 6.37 -2.97 -19.30
C PRO A 251 6.75 -2.05 -18.12
N ALA A 252 6.92 -2.60 -16.91
CA ALA A 252 7.31 -1.83 -15.74
C ALA A 252 8.72 -1.24 -15.87
N THR A 253 9.66 -2.01 -16.41
CA THR A 253 11.03 -1.54 -16.66
C THR A 253 11.05 -0.51 -17.77
N TRP A 254 10.37 -0.81 -18.89
CA TRP A 254 10.30 0.07 -20.04
C TRP A 254 9.73 1.45 -19.71
N MET A 255 8.63 1.53 -18.98
CA MET A 255 8.05 2.82 -18.60
C MET A 255 8.99 3.66 -17.72
N LEU A 256 9.75 3.00 -16.80
CA LEU A 256 10.73 3.69 -15.97
C LEU A 256 11.89 4.23 -16.81
N GLU A 257 12.32 3.50 -17.84
CA GLU A 257 13.32 3.97 -18.79
C GLU A 257 12.82 5.17 -19.61
N CYS A 258 11.56 5.13 -20.07
CA CYS A 258 10.95 6.26 -20.80
C CYS A 258 11.00 7.57 -20.02
N ILE A 259 10.73 7.54 -18.72
CA ILE A 259 10.75 8.75 -17.87
C ILE A 259 12.14 9.10 -17.33
N GLY A 260 13.20 8.40 -17.78
CA GLY A 260 14.57 8.62 -17.31
C GLY A 260 14.85 8.13 -15.89
N ALA A 261 14.06 7.21 -15.37
CA ALA A 261 14.25 6.58 -14.05
C ALA A 261 14.96 5.22 -14.14
N GLY A 262 15.27 4.75 -15.36
CA GLY A 262 16.00 3.51 -15.65
C GLY A 262 17.50 3.70 -15.75
N VAL A 263 18.21 2.60 -16.04
CA VAL A 263 19.67 2.56 -16.20
C VAL A 263 20.12 3.04 -17.60
N SER A 264 19.22 3.06 -18.58
CA SER A 264 19.51 3.41 -19.96
C SER A 264 19.42 4.92 -20.23
N THR A 265 20.30 5.41 -21.12
CA THR A 265 20.44 6.83 -21.49
C THR A 265 19.45 7.32 -22.55
N GLY A 266 18.39 6.57 -22.79
CA GLY A 266 17.41 6.80 -23.88
C GLY A 266 16.12 7.50 -23.42
N ALA A 267 16.14 8.32 -22.38
CA ALA A 267 14.95 9.06 -21.93
C ALA A 267 14.43 9.99 -23.04
N ALA A 268 13.12 9.96 -23.30
CA ALA A 268 12.49 10.93 -24.16
C ALA A 268 12.62 12.35 -23.58
N THR A 269 12.78 13.35 -24.44
CA THR A 269 12.89 14.77 -24.04
C THR A 269 11.57 15.39 -23.60
N ALA A 270 10.48 14.63 -23.61
CA ALA A 270 9.13 15.10 -23.27
C ALA A 270 9.02 15.44 -21.77
N ASP A 271 8.28 16.49 -21.44
CA ASP A 271 7.84 16.73 -20.08
C ASP A 271 6.61 15.87 -19.77
N PHE A 272 6.85 14.69 -19.22
CA PHE A 272 5.80 13.71 -18.91
C PHE A 272 4.75 14.23 -17.91
N VAL A 273 5.11 15.21 -17.09
CA VAL A 273 4.15 15.81 -16.14
C VAL A 273 3.12 16.66 -16.88
N GLU A 274 3.59 17.51 -17.82
CA GLU A 274 2.69 18.33 -18.65
C GLU A 274 1.89 17.45 -19.61
N VAL A 275 2.54 16.44 -20.22
CA VAL A 275 1.84 15.46 -21.06
C VAL A 275 0.71 14.78 -20.30
N PHE A 276 0.96 14.37 -19.04
CA PHE A 276 -0.10 13.76 -18.23
C PHE A 276 -1.23 14.73 -17.94
N LYS A 277 -0.95 15.98 -17.58
CA LYS A 277 -1.97 17.00 -17.28
C LYS A 277 -2.94 17.24 -18.46
N GLU A 278 -2.44 17.15 -19.69
CA GLU A 278 -3.21 17.38 -20.91
C GLU A 278 -3.82 16.09 -21.48
N SER A 279 -3.49 14.92 -20.91
CA SER A 279 -3.89 13.62 -21.47
C SER A 279 -5.35 13.25 -21.22
N SER A 280 -5.89 12.40 -22.08
CA SER A 280 -7.19 11.73 -21.85
C SER A 280 -7.22 10.90 -20.57
N THR A 281 -6.08 10.34 -20.17
CA THR A 281 -5.92 9.58 -18.91
C THR A 281 -6.15 10.47 -17.70
N LYS A 282 -5.68 11.72 -17.71
CA LYS A 282 -5.97 12.70 -16.66
C LYS A 282 -7.46 13.09 -16.64
N GLN A 283 -8.07 13.28 -17.80
CA GLN A 283 -9.50 13.56 -17.89
C GLN A 283 -10.33 12.40 -17.33
N LEU A 284 -9.94 11.17 -17.61
CA LEU A 284 -10.57 9.97 -17.06
C LEU A 284 -10.39 9.87 -15.54
N LEU A 285 -9.20 10.20 -15.02
CA LEU A 285 -8.97 10.30 -13.58
C LEU A 285 -9.94 11.30 -12.94
N ASP A 286 -10.05 12.51 -13.49
CA ASP A 286 -10.91 13.56 -12.95
C ASP A 286 -12.40 13.14 -12.98
N ALA A 287 -12.83 12.51 -14.07
CA ALA A 287 -14.18 11.98 -14.20
C ALA A 287 -14.46 10.84 -13.18
N ASN A 288 -13.49 9.96 -12.95
CA ASN A 288 -13.61 8.92 -11.94
C ASN A 288 -13.60 9.50 -10.52
N MET A 289 -12.74 10.48 -10.26
CA MET A 289 -12.69 11.16 -8.96
C MET A 289 -14.03 11.79 -8.59
N ALA A 290 -14.80 12.30 -9.56
CA ALA A 290 -16.12 12.91 -9.34
C ALA A 290 -17.24 11.89 -9.05
N LYS A 291 -16.99 10.60 -9.09
CA LYS A 291 -18.00 9.55 -8.83
C LYS A 291 -18.31 9.42 -7.34
N GLU A 292 -19.55 8.98 -7.06
CA GLU A 292 -19.97 8.57 -5.73
C GLU A 292 -19.08 7.45 -5.16
N GLY A 293 -18.82 7.53 -3.86
CA GLY A 293 -17.93 6.61 -3.14
C GLY A 293 -16.44 6.92 -3.29
N ILE A 294 -16.03 7.84 -4.19
CA ILE A 294 -14.63 8.25 -4.37
C ILE A 294 -14.36 9.62 -3.72
N THR A 295 -14.89 10.70 -4.27
CA THR A 295 -14.81 12.04 -3.64
C THR A 295 -16.16 12.59 -3.24
N VAL A 296 -17.24 11.99 -3.71
CA VAL A 296 -18.61 12.32 -3.35
C VAL A 296 -19.15 11.20 -2.47
N PRO A 297 -19.72 11.49 -1.28
CA PRO A 297 -20.36 10.49 -0.44
C PRO A 297 -21.44 9.71 -1.17
N SER A 298 -21.52 8.40 -0.94
CA SER A 298 -22.60 7.56 -1.45
C SER A 298 -23.38 6.94 -0.30
N PRO A 299 -24.72 6.80 -0.43
CA PRO A 299 -25.53 6.10 0.56
C PRO A 299 -25.13 4.64 0.80
N ASP A 300 -24.56 3.99 -0.21
CA ASP A 300 -24.10 2.59 -0.15
C ASP A 300 -22.80 2.42 0.64
N PHE A 301 -22.05 3.49 0.83
CA PHE A 301 -20.76 3.47 1.52
C PHE A 301 -20.77 4.48 2.67
N PRO A 302 -21.15 4.04 3.90
CA PRO A 302 -21.28 4.95 5.03
C PRO A 302 -19.94 5.54 5.47
N GLU A 303 -20.02 6.67 6.15
CA GLU A 303 -18.86 7.30 6.80
C GLU A 303 -18.25 6.37 7.85
N MET A 304 -16.94 6.24 7.85
CA MET A 304 -16.19 5.41 8.82
C MET A 304 -15.98 6.16 10.13
N ILE A 305 -16.91 6.02 11.06
CA ILE A 305 -16.87 6.69 12.37
C ILE A 305 -16.45 5.71 13.47
N PHE A 306 -15.44 6.06 14.23
CA PHE A 306 -14.95 5.30 15.37
C PHE A 306 -15.05 6.11 16.66
N GLY A 307 -15.82 5.62 17.64
CA GLY A 307 -16.03 6.33 18.91
C GLY A 307 -14.89 6.21 19.92
N LYS A 308 -13.95 5.25 19.72
CA LYS A 308 -12.87 4.97 20.69
C LYS A 308 -11.51 4.91 20.00
N LYS A 309 -10.52 5.55 20.61
CA LYS A 309 -9.13 5.52 20.12
C LYS A 309 -8.54 4.10 20.14
N ARG A 310 -8.86 3.29 21.16
CA ARG A 310 -8.39 1.90 21.32
C ARG A 310 -9.52 0.93 20.98
N ALA A 311 -9.21 -0.08 20.20
CA ALA A 311 -10.17 -1.11 19.79
C ALA A 311 -10.48 -2.07 20.96
N ALA A 312 -9.44 -2.63 21.58
CA ALA A 312 -9.58 -3.54 22.70
C ALA A 312 -9.80 -2.81 24.03
N ASN A 313 -10.58 -3.41 24.92
CA ASN A 313 -10.71 -2.95 26.30
C ASN A 313 -9.45 -3.28 27.12
N SER A 314 -9.31 -2.64 28.30
CA SER A 314 -8.12 -2.77 29.16
C SER A 314 -7.88 -4.20 29.64
N VAL A 315 -8.94 -4.97 29.90
CA VAL A 315 -8.83 -6.38 30.34
C VAL A 315 -8.22 -7.25 29.24
N THR A 316 -8.73 -7.11 28.01
CA THR A 316 -8.18 -7.82 26.86
C THR A 316 -6.72 -7.43 26.61
N GLN A 317 -6.40 -6.12 26.67
CA GLN A 317 -5.02 -5.65 26.52
C GLN A 317 -4.10 -6.30 27.58
N MET A 318 -4.48 -6.25 28.85
CA MET A 318 -3.70 -6.84 29.94
C MET A 318 -3.50 -8.34 29.72
N LYS A 319 -4.58 -9.07 29.42
CA LYS A 319 -4.52 -10.52 29.16
C LYS A 319 -3.50 -10.87 28.07
N PHE A 320 -3.61 -10.26 26.91
CA PHE A 320 -2.75 -10.61 25.76
C PHE A 320 -1.31 -10.15 25.94
N VAL A 321 -1.07 -8.98 26.54
CA VAL A 321 0.28 -8.48 26.82
C VAL A 321 0.98 -9.37 27.84
N VAL A 322 0.31 -9.73 28.95
CA VAL A 322 0.87 -10.62 29.98
C VAL A 322 1.13 -12.02 29.41
N THR A 323 0.19 -12.58 28.64
CA THR A 323 0.38 -13.88 27.98
C THR A 323 1.60 -13.87 27.07
N ARG A 324 1.73 -12.85 26.20
CA ARG A 324 2.89 -12.70 25.31
C ARG A 324 4.20 -12.58 26.10
N PHE A 325 4.21 -11.83 27.20
CA PHE A 325 5.39 -11.68 28.05
C PHE A 325 5.80 -13.03 28.71
N ILE A 326 4.83 -13.78 29.24
CA ILE A 326 5.08 -15.11 29.82
C ILE A 326 5.63 -16.07 28.76
N GLN A 327 4.99 -16.13 27.59
CA GLN A 327 5.45 -16.97 26.45
C GLN A 327 6.88 -16.60 26.03
N ALA A 328 7.20 -15.32 25.90
CA ALA A 328 8.54 -14.87 25.59
C ALA A 328 9.55 -15.31 26.64
N TYR A 329 9.23 -15.14 27.92
CA TYR A 329 10.11 -15.52 29.03
C TYR A 329 10.39 -17.03 29.09
N TRP A 330 9.37 -17.88 28.86
CA TRP A 330 9.55 -19.35 28.95
C TRP A 330 10.19 -19.96 27.69
N ARG A 331 10.18 -19.26 26.57
CA ARG A 331 10.75 -19.77 25.30
C ARG A 331 12.09 -19.12 24.92
N THR A 332 12.60 -18.20 25.73
CA THR A 332 13.94 -17.61 25.57
C THR A 332 14.96 -18.44 26.30
#